data_b6fcb8b4dcceda9e0c920aea628ead9f
#
_entry.id   b6fcb8b4dcceda9e0c920aea628ead9f
#
_cell.length_a   1.000
_cell.length_b   1.000
_cell.length_c   1.000
_cell.angle_alpha   90.00
_cell.angle_beta   90.00
_cell.angle_gamma   90.00
#
_symmetry.space_group_name_H-M   'P 1'
#
loop_
_entity.id
_entity.type
_entity.pdbx_description
1 polymer ?
#
loop_
_entity_poly.entity_id
_entity_poly.type
_entity_poly.pdbx_seq_one_letter_code
_entity_poly.pdbx_strand_id
1 'polypeptide(L)'
;YTYRSHGIHVCANVATGPDGTAAAVLLRACAVEDGIDTARARRGELVRTTALARGPGNLCSALGIVMGDNGVDVFDPHSPVRLELHEPLTATAGPRVGVSQAADRPWRLWLAGRPEVSAYRRSPRAPAPGESD
;
A
#
# COMPACT_ATOMS: atom_id res chain seq x y z
N TYR A 1 -5.25 -7.43 -6.57
CA TYR A 1 -4.80 -8.74 -6.14
C TYR A 1 -4.02 -8.67 -4.83
N THR A 2 -4.02 -9.76 -4.09
CA THR A 2 -3.27 -9.89 -2.84
C THR A 2 -2.10 -10.85 -3.02
N TYR A 3 -1.00 -10.59 -2.30
CA TYR A 3 0.14 -11.49 -2.23
C TYR A 3 0.79 -11.44 -0.83
N ARG A 4 1.59 -12.46 -0.50
CA ARG A 4 2.38 -12.47 0.73
C ARG A 4 3.78 -11.90 0.48
N SER A 5 4.08 -10.80 1.13
CA SER A 5 5.43 -10.25 1.19
C SER A 5 6.22 -10.98 2.26
N HIS A 6 7.42 -11.46 1.91
CA HIS A 6 8.30 -12.24 2.81
C HIS A 6 7.60 -13.45 3.47
N GLY A 7 6.55 -14.00 2.84
CA GLY A 7 5.77 -15.13 3.37
C GLY A 7 4.91 -14.82 4.60
N ILE A 8 4.90 -13.58 5.09
CA ILE A 8 4.27 -13.20 6.37
C ILE A 8 3.14 -12.18 6.17
N HIS A 9 3.40 -11.09 5.47
CA HIS A 9 2.47 -9.97 5.36
C HIS A 9 1.64 -10.01 4.09
N VAL A 10 0.32 -9.90 4.23
CA VAL A 10 -0.56 -9.69 3.09
C VAL A 10 -0.40 -8.26 2.59
N CYS A 11 -0.25 -8.11 1.28
CA CYS A 11 -0.19 -6.83 0.59
C CYS A 11 -1.27 -6.79 -0.48
N ALA A 12 -1.89 -5.65 -0.70
CA ALA A 12 -2.95 -5.45 -1.66
C ALA A 12 -2.54 -4.53 -2.80
N ASN A 13 -2.86 -4.94 -4.01
CA ASN A 13 -2.65 -4.17 -5.22
C ASN A 13 -3.97 -3.97 -5.95
N VAL A 14 -4.15 -2.78 -6.49
CA VAL A 14 -5.21 -2.51 -7.46
C VAL A 14 -4.63 -2.82 -8.85
N ALA A 15 -5.18 -3.82 -9.52
CA ALA A 15 -4.82 -4.12 -10.90
C ALA A 15 -5.33 -3.01 -11.81
N THR A 16 -4.51 -2.58 -12.77
CA THR A 16 -4.79 -1.46 -13.66
C THR A 16 -4.45 -1.81 -15.11
N GLY A 17 -4.94 -1.01 -16.04
CA GLY A 17 -4.66 -1.18 -17.46
C GLY A 17 -5.53 -2.24 -18.14
N PRO A 18 -5.31 -2.46 -19.44
CA PRO A 18 -6.09 -3.40 -20.23
C PRO A 18 -5.79 -4.85 -19.82
N ASP A 19 -6.76 -5.72 -20.04
CA ASP A 19 -6.60 -7.16 -19.83
C ASP A 19 -5.40 -7.71 -20.61
N GLY A 20 -4.67 -8.62 -19.98
CA GLY A 20 -3.43 -9.19 -20.53
C GLY A 20 -2.17 -8.33 -20.34
N THR A 21 -2.28 -7.13 -19.80
CA THR A 21 -1.13 -6.27 -19.45
C THR A 21 -0.92 -6.23 -17.93
N ALA A 22 0.21 -6.74 -17.47
CA ALA A 22 0.53 -6.76 -16.04
C ALA A 22 0.87 -5.36 -15.56
N ALA A 23 -0.09 -4.70 -14.89
CA ALA A 23 0.11 -3.43 -14.22
C ALA A 23 -0.71 -3.38 -12.93
N ALA A 24 -0.13 -2.82 -11.88
CA ALA A 24 -0.81 -2.70 -10.60
C ALA A 24 -0.23 -1.58 -9.73
N VAL A 25 -1.06 -1.07 -8.83
CA VAL A 25 -0.68 -0.09 -7.82
C VAL A 25 -0.72 -0.75 -6.45
N LEU A 26 0.42 -0.84 -5.78
CA LEU A 26 0.51 -1.32 -4.40
C LEU A 26 -0.04 -0.25 -3.45
N LEU A 27 -1.04 -0.60 -2.67
CA LEU A 27 -1.56 0.25 -1.60
C LEU A 27 -0.60 0.19 -0.41
N ARG A 28 -0.04 1.35 -0.02
CA ARG A 28 1.03 1.37 0.98
C ARG A 28 0.63 1.95 2.32
N ALA A 29 -0.27 2.90 2.33
CA ALA A 29 -0.76 3.54 3.56
C ALA A 29 -2.08 4.24 3.32
N CYS A 30 -2.87 4.36 4.38
CA CYS A 30 -4.04 5.23 4.42
C CYS A 30 -4.27 5.76 5.83
N ALA A 31 -5.05 6.84 5.94
CA ALA A 31 -5.64 7.24 7.20
C ALA A 31 -6.83 6.32 7.49
N VAL A 32 -6.95 5.84 8.71
CA VAL A 32 -8.15 5.14 9.17
C VAL A 32 -9.08 6.19 9.75
N GLU A 33 -10.17 6.49 9.05
CA GLU A 33 -11.14 7.51 9.46
C GLU A 33 -12.29 6.90 10.25
N ASP A 34 -12.80 5.75 9.79
CA ASP A 34 -13.85 5.00 10.45
C ASP A 34 -13.36 3.62 10.88
N GLY A 35 -13.97 3.05 11.92
CA GLY A 35 -13.61 1.72 12.44
C GLY A 35 -12.24 1.68 13.11
N ILE A 36 -11.78 2.78 13.71
CA ILE A 36 -10.48 2.90 14.39
C ILE A 36 -10.30 1.81 15.45
N ASP A 37 -11.32 1.52 16.25
CA ASP A 37 -11.23 0.50 17.29
C ASP A 37 -11.10 -0.91 16.70
N THR A 38 -11.78 -1.18 15.60
CA THR A 38 -11.63 -2.45 14.87
C THR A 38 -10.22 -2.59 14.29
N ALA A 39 -9.69 -1.53 13.68
CA ALA A 39 -8.32 -1.51 13.16
C ALA A 39 -7.30 -1.67 14.29
N ARG A 40 -7.53 -1.04 15.44
CA ARG A 40 -6.69 -1.15 16.64
C ARG A 40 -6.70 -2.56 17.21
N ALA A 41 -7.86 -3.20 17.30
CA ALA A 41 -7.97 -4.59 17.74
C ALA A 41 -7.16 -5.55 16.85
N ARG A 42 -7.10 -5.28 15.53
CA ARG A 42 -6.30 -6.07 14.58
C ARG A 42 -4.80 -5.76 14.63
N ARG A 43 -4.42 -4.51 14.93
CA ARG A 43 -3.04 -4.03 14.88
C ARG A 43 -2.34 -4.03 16.24
N GLY A 44 -3.09 -3.91 17.31
CA GLY A 44 -2.62 -3.80 18.70
C GLY A 44 -3.07 -2.51 19.36
N GLU A 45 -3.48 -2.60 20.61
CA GLU A 45 -4.09 -1.51 21.38
C GLU A 45 -3.17 -0.28 21.55
N LEU A 46 -1.86 -0.48 21.59
CA LEU A 46 -0.89 0.60 21.78
C LEU A 46 -0.44 1.28 20.48
N VAL A 47 -0.92 0.81 19.33
CA VAL A 47 -0.55 1.40 18.05
C VAL A 47 -1.24 2.76 17.89
N ARG A 48 -0.47 3.80 17.61
CA ARG A 48 -1.02 5.15 17.34
C ARG A 48 -1.94 5.11 16.13
N THR A 49 -3.02 5.88 16.15
CA THR A 49 -4.00 5.93 15.05
C THR A 49 -3.34 6.19 13.69
N THR A 50 -2.40 7.13 13.62
CA THR A 50 -1.65 7.45 12.39
C THR A 50 -0.70 6.34 11.91
N ALA A 51 -0.46 5.33 12.73
CA ALA A 51 0.40 4.18 12.40
C ALA A 51 -0.39 2.89 12.12
N LEU A 52 -1.71 2.89 12.32
CA LEU A 52 -2.55 1.70 12.15
C LEU A 52 -2.39 1.08 10.76
N ALA A 53 -2.47 1.91 9.71
CA ALA A 53 -2.37 1.49 8.32
C ALA A 53 -1.12 2.07 7.62
N ARG A 54 -0.03 2.29 8.36
CA ARG A 54 1.24 2.77 7.80
C ARG A 54 2.09 1.60 7.34
N GLY A 55 2.27 1.47 6.05
CA GLY A 55 2.96 0.38 5.37
C GLY A 55 2.00 -0.68 4.80
N PRO A 56 2.39 -1.37 3.72
CA PRO A 56 1.48 -2.22 2.94
C PRO A 56 0.89 -3.39 3.73
N GLY A 57 1.70 -4.06 4.55
CA GLY A 57 1.21 -5.13 5.42
C GLY A 57 0.33 -4.63 6.55
N ASN A 58 0.68 -3.50 7.16
CA ASN A 58 -0.11 -2.86 8.20
C ASN A 58 -1.45 -2.38 7.68
N LEU A 59 -1.49 -1.83 6.46
CA LEU A 59 -2.72 -1.42 5.80
C LEU A 59 -3.68 -2.61 5.64
N CYS A 60 -3.23 -3.73 5.10
CA CYS A 60 -4.09 -4.91 4.96
C CYS A 60 -4.55 -5.44 6.32
N SER A 61 -3.67 -5.50 7.31
CA SER A 61 -4.04 -5.92 8.67
C SER A 61 -5.09 -5.00 9.29
N ALA A 62 -4.89 -3.68 9.24
CA ALA A 62 -5.83 -2.71 9.80
C ALA A 62 -7.21 -2.80 9.14
N LEU A 63 -7.25 -2.91 7.81
CA LEU A 63 -8.50 -2.97 7.04
C LEU A 63 -9.11 -4.38 6.99
N GLY A 64 -8.41 -5.41 7.49
CA GLY A 64 -8.87 -6.78 7.46
C GLY A 64 -8.85 -7.42 6.06
N ILE A 65 -7.99 -6.93 5.18
CA ILE A 65 -7.77 -7.50 3.86
C ILE A 65 -6.92 -8.77 3.99
N VAL A 66 -7.41 -9.86 3.44
CA VAL A 66 -6.80 -11.19 3.55
C VAL A 66 -6.47 -11.78 2.17
N MET A 67 -5.73 -12.88 2.13
CA MET A 67 -5.43 -13.56 0.87
C MET A 67 -6.67 -14.02 0.11
N GLY A 68 -7.74 -14.33 0.81
CA GLY A 68 -9.03 -14.72 0.23
C GLY A 68 -9.73 -13.64 -0.59
N ASP A 69 -9.34 -12.37 -0.40
CA ASP A 69 -9.86 -11.24 -1.17
C ASP A 69 -9.20 -11.10 -2.55
N ASN A 70 -8.30 -12.01 -2.92
CA ASN A 70 -7.68 -11.99 -4.24
C ASN A 70 -8.73 -12.15 -5.35
N GLY A 71 -8.69 -11.27 -6.33
CA GLY A 71 -9.58 -11.31 -7.49
C GLY A 71 -10.93 -10.59 -7.30
N VAL A 72 -11.20 -9.98 -6.14
CA VAL A 72 -12.42 -9.20 -5.96
C VAL A 72 -12.42 -7.95 -6.85
N ASP A 73 -13.58 -7.58 -7.35
CA ASP A 73 -13.80 -6.32 -8.04
C ASP A 73 -14.02 -5.22 -6.97
N VAL A 74 -13.05 -4.32 -6.85
CA VAL A 74 -13.09 -3.25 -5.84
C VAL A 74 -14.13 -2.16 -6.15
N PHE A 75 -14.70 -2.15 -7.34
CA PHE A 75 -15.77 -1.22 -7.72
C PHE A 75 -17.17 -1.84 -7.63
N ASP A 76 -17.28 -3.15 -7.37
CA ASP A 76 -18.56 -3.79 -7.11
C ASP A 76 -19.08 -3.33 -5.72
N PRO A 77 -20.32 -2.78 -5.64
CA PRO A 77 -20.90 -2.32 -4.38
C PRO A 77 -21.10 -3.45 -3.34
N HIS A 78 -21.08 -4.70 -3.76
CA HIS A 78 -21.20 -5.88 -2.88
C HIS A 78 -19.84 -6.50 -2.52
N SER A 79 -18.75 -5.95 -3.05
CA SER A 79 -17.40 -6.44 -2.73
C SER A 79 -17.05 -6.21 -1.25
N PRO A 80 -16.36 -7.17 -0.58
CA PRO A 80 -15.88 -7.00 0.77
C PRO A 80 -14.80 -5.90 0.89
N VAL A 81 -14.13 -5.58 -0.21
CA VAL A 81 -13.16 -4.48 -0.31
C VAL A 81 -13.59 -3.56 -1.43
N ARG A 82 -13.85 -2.30 -1.11
CA ARG A 82 -14.33 -1.32 -2.07
C ARG A 82 -13.38 -0.13 -2.17
N LEU A 83 -13.25 0.38 -3.37
CA LEU A 83 -12.48 1.58 -3.70
C LEU A 83 -13.40 2.61 -4.32
N GLU A 84 -13.45 3.79 -3.72
CA GLU A 84 -14.12 4.96 -4.28
C GLU A 84 -13.06 5.96 -4.76
N LEU A 85 -13.23 6.46 -5.96
CA LEU A 85 -12.34 7.47 -6.53
C LEU A 85 -12.96 8.85 -6.34
N HIS A 86 -12.16 9.75 -5.82
CA HIS A 86 -12.50 11.17 -5.65
C HIS A 86 -11.62 12.04 -6.56
N GLU A 87 -11.85 13.35 -6.52
CA GLU A 87 -10.98 14.29 -7.23
C GLU A 87 -9.51 14.09 -6.85
N PRO A 88 -8.60 14.09 -7.82
CA PRO A 88 -7.19 13.85 -7.57
C PRO A 88 -6.58 14.89 -6.63
N LEU A 89 -5.84 14.43 -5.64
CA LEU A 89 -5.01 15.28 -4.80
C LEU A 89 -3.61 15.39 -5.39
N THR A 90 -2.95 16.52 -5.10
CA THR A 90 -1.55 16.70 -5.50
C THR A 90 -0.66 15.73 -4.74
N ALA A 91 -0.04 14.81 -5.47
CA ALA A 91 0.87 13.82 -4.92
C ALA A 91 2.33 14.19 -5.19
N THR A 92 3.19 13.86 -4.24
CA THR A 92 4.64 13.88 -4.42
C THR A 92 5.08 12.53 -4.98
N ALA A 93 6.04 12.54 -5.93
CA ALA A 93 6.62 11.35 -6.50
C ALA A 93 8.08 11.17 -6.08
N GLY A 94 8.53 9.94 -5.95
CA GLY A 94 9.91 9.64 -5.60
C GLY A 94 10.23 8.15 -5.61
N PRO A 95 11.42 7.78 -5.15
CA PRO A 95 11.92 6.41 -5.22
C PRO A 95 11.10 5.45 -4.35
N ARG A 96 11.04 4.20 -4.78
CA ARG A 96 10.30 3.15 -4.08
C ARG A 96 11.04 2.64 -2.84
N VAL A 97 10.29 2.30 -1.81
CA VAL A 97 10.83 1.77 -0.54
C VAL A 97 11.13 0.27 -0.65
N GLY A 98 12.31 -0.14 -0.24
CA GLY A 98 12.65 -1.54 0.01
C GLY A 98 12.76 -2.43 -1.24
N VAL A 99 12.77 -1.85 -2.45
CA VAL A 99 12.92 -2.59 -3.70
C VAL A 99 14.36 -2.55 -4.20
N SER A 100 14.80 -3.65 -4.85
CA SER A 100 16.15 -3.76 -5.40
C SER A 100 16.23 -3.42 -6.89
N GLN A 101 15.14 -3.63 -7.63
CA GLN A 101 15.09 -3.34 -9.07
C GLN A 101 14.33 -2.05 -9.32
N ALA A 102 14.81 -1.25 -10.29
CA ALA A 102 14.24 0.06 -10.62
C ALA A 102 14.00 0.92 -9.37
N ALA A 103 14.97 0.88 -8.44
CA ALA A 103 14.84 1.48 -7.10
C ALA A 103 14.72 3.01 -7.17
N ASP A 104 15.38 3.63 -8.16
CA ASP A 104 15.43 5.08 -8.33
C ASP A 104 14.27 5.64 -9.16
N ARG A 105 13.46 4.77 -9.76
CA ARG A 105 12.26 5.22 -10.49
C ARG A 105 11.28 5.93 -9.56
N PRO A 106 10.71 7.10 -9.96
CA PRO A 106 9.79 7.88 -9.14
C PRO A 106 8.37 7.28 -9.12
N TRP A 107 8.29 5.99 -8.86
CA TRP A 107 7.03 5.22 -8.88
C TRP A 107 6.38 5.05 -7.51
N ARG A 108 6.89 5.72 -6.50
CA ARG A 108 6.20 5.88 -5.22
C ARG A 108 5.51 7.24 -5.21
N LEU A 109 4.22 7.23 -4.93
CA LEU A 109 3.39 8.42 -4.81
C LEU A 109 2.89 8.54 -3.37
N TRP A 110 2.88 9.75 -2.83
CA TRP A 110 2.34 10.01 -1.49
C TRP A 110 1.85 11.46 -1.34
N LEU A 111 1.01 11.68 -0.35
CA LEU A 111 0.60 13.03 0.06
C LEU A 111 1.63 13.57 1.06
N ALA A 112 2.27 14.68 0.72
CA ALA A 112 3.28 15.31 1.57
C ALA A 112 2.69 15.74 2.93
N GLY A 113 3.49 15.64 3.99
CA GLY A 113 3.09 16.06 5.34
C GLY A 113 2.12 15.13 6.07
N ARG A 114 1.71 14.01 5.45
CA ARG A 114 0.80 13.06 6.11
C ARG A 114 1.56 12.11 7.05
N PRO A 115 1.14 12.02 8.32
CA PRO A 115 1.83 11.17 9.30
C PRO A 115 1.68 9.67 9.03
N GLU A 116 0.71 9.26 8.20
CA GLU A 116 0.51 7.88 7.77
C GLU A 116 1.56 7.42 6.76
N VAL A 117 2.29 8.33 6.15
CA VAL A 117 3.33 8.02 5.17
C VAL A 117 4.62 7.62 5.88
N SER A 118 5.13 6.43 5.59
CA SER A 118 6.40 5.97 6.14
C SER A 118 7.60 6.71 5.54
N ALA A 119 8.66 6.86 6.33
CA ALA A 119 9.93 7.39 5.82
C ALA A 119 10.47 6.54 4.67
N TYR A 120 11.21 7.18 3.76
CA TYR A 120 11.92 6.47 2.71
C TYR A 120 13.04 5.61 3.31
N ARG A 121 13.13 4.37 2.83
CA ARG A 121 14.24 3.47 3.12
C ARG A 121 14.64 2.75 1.84
N ARG A 122 15.87 3.00 1.38
CA ARG A 122 16.45 2.27 0.26
C ARG A 122 16.73 0.81 0.66
N SER A 123 16.51 -0.10 -0.27
CA SER A 123 16.91 -1.49 -0.08
C SER A 123 18.44 -1.60 -0.04
N PRO A 124 19.03 -2.33 0.91
CA PRO A 124 20.47 -2.60 0.89
C PRO A 124 20.90 -3.48 -0.30
N ARG A 125 19.94 -4.09 -1.00
CA ARG A 125 20.18 -4.88 -2.21
C ARG A 125 20.03 -4.07 -3.50
N ALA A 126 19.63 -2.79 -3.41
CA ALA A 126 19.51 -1.94 -4.58
C ALA A 126 20.92 -1.51 -5.03
N PRO A 127 21.20 -1.42 -6.35
CA PRO A 127 22.42 -0.84 -6.87
C PRO A 127 22.69 0.55 -6.29
N ALA A 128 23.91 1.04 -6.39
CA ALA A 128 24.21 2.40 -5.96
C ALA A 128 23.36 3.42 -6.74
N PRO A 129 23.04 4.59 -6.15
CA PRO A 129 22.28 5.61 -6.87
C PRO A 129 22.97 5.99 -8.18
N GLY A 130 22.20 5.96 -9.28
CA GLY A 130 22.73 6.24 -10.63
C GLY A 130 23.28 5.04 -11.40
N GLU A 131 23.34 3.85 -10.78
CA GLU A 131 23.74 2.59 -11.44
C GLU A 131 22.55 1.71 -11.84
N SER A 132 21.33 2.19 -11.69
CA SER A 132 20.12 1.43 -12.04
C SER A 132 19.78 1.64 -13.51
N ASP A 133 19.70 0.55 -14.26
CA ASP A 133 19.13 0.50 -15.61
C ASP A 133 17.62 0.82 -15.62
#